data_41c1424c3f207a8f9d9156df6f2d70fd
#
_entry.id   41c1424c3f207a8f9d9156df6f2d70fd
#
_cell.length_a   1.000
_cell.length_b   1.000
_cell.length_c   1.000
_cell.angle_alpha   90.00
_cell.angle_beta   90.00
_cell.angle_gamma   90.00
#
_symmetry.space_group_name_H-M   'P 1'
#
loop_
_entity.id
_entity.type
_entity.pdbx_description
1 polymer ?
#
loop_
_entity_poly.entity_id
_entity_poly.type
_entity_poly.pdbx_seq_one_letter_code
_entity_poly.pdbx_strand_id
1 'polypeptide(L)'
;MHRRTFLKSSAAGALVMATASWSVGARTRDRIRVAMIGTGLRGQSQLGPLLSRDDVELVAICDTQQVMLDKTLAIIEKAGRLKPKVYGGNGDVNAWKAILAQKGIDAVFIVTPWEWHAPMAIAAMDAGIAVGCEVVAGITLQDHWDVLPTKQRTGTPYMLLENVCYRRDVMAVLQMVRAGLFGELVHMQGGYQHDLRAVKFNSGNPNEPYGSGAEFGDKGFSEAQWRTQHSIDRNGELYPSHGIGPCAMYANIHRGNRFTHINAFASKARGLHEYVVDHPKGGANHPNAGVKFKLGDVVTTTLRCENGETIILQHDTSLPRPYSLGFRVQGTDGLWMDVNKSIHIEGKSPAHKWEDAQKYYDEYDHPLWRNYAAKAAGAGHGGMDWFVIHAFIEALKADAPMPIDIYDAVAWSAITPLSEQSIAEDYKTLAFPDFTEGKWKDRKPIFALDGRY
;
A
#
# COMPACT_ATOMS: atom_id res chain seq x y z
N MET A 1 -67.80 33.58 2.36
CA MET A 1 -68.86 33.43 1.35
C MET A 1 -68.42 32.65 0.15
N HIS A 2 -69.10 31.53 -0.12
CA HIS A 2 -69.21 30.76 -1.35
C HIS A 2 -67.96 30.41 -2.19
N ARG A 3 -67.53 29.09 -2.22
CA ARG A 3 -68.05 27.93 -3.01
C ARG A 3 -68.01 28.18 -4.52
N ARG A 4 -67.21 27.42 -5.27
CA ARG A 4 -67.60 26.22 -6.03
C ARG A 4 -66.50 25.70 -6.95
N THR A 5 -66.14 24.47 -6.71
CA THR A 5 -65.94 23.30 -7.60
C THR A 5 -66.02 23.55 -9.10
N PHE A 6 -64.98 23.13 -9.85
CA PHE A 6 -65.21 22.56 -11.18
C PHE A 6 -64.24 21.39 -11.42
N LEU A 7 -64.77 20.21 -11.45
CA LEU A 7 -64.19 18.99 -11.97
C LEU A 7 -64.28 18.99 -13.49
N LYS A 8 -63.28 18.58 -14.23
CA LYS A 8 -63.41 17.71 -15.42
C LYS A 8 -62.02 17.17 -15.81
N SER A 9 -61.87 15.92 -15.56
CA SER A 9 -61.37 14.78 -16.36
C SER A 9 -60.66 15.11 -17.69
N SER A 10 -59.43 14.60 -17.86
CA SER A 10 -59.05 13.87 -19.06
C SER A 10 -57.73 13.12 -18.87
N ALA A 11 -57.83 11.84 -19.16
CA ALA A 11 -56.89 10.94 -19.77
C ALA A 11 -55.55 10.63 -19.07
N ALA A 12 -55.54 9.46 -18.51
CA ALA A 12 -54.37 8.67 -18.16
C ALA A 12 -53.49 8.41 -19.39
N GLY A 13 -52.27 8.91 -19.31
CA GLY A 13 -51.15 8.43 -20.08
C GLY A 13 -50.18 7.80 -19.12
N ALA A 14 -50.34 6.54 -18.79
CA ALA A 14 -49.39 5.76 -18.03
C ALA A 14 -48.13 5.53 -18.90
N LEU A 15 -47.13 6.38 -18.75
CA LEU A 15 -45.78 6.10 -19.23
C LEU A 15 -45.17 5.06 -18.30
N VAL A 16 -45.26 3.79 -18.63
CA VAL A 16 -44.52 2.69 -18.01
C VAL A 16 -43.09 2.91 -18.41
N MET A 17 -42.31 3.63 -17.57
CA MET A 17 -40.87 3.52 -17.60
C MET A 17 -40.52 2.11 -17.10
N ALA A 18 -40.25 1.22 -18.05
CA ALA A 18 -39.57 -0.03 -17.75
C ALA A 18 -38.18 0.31 -17.23
N THR A 19 -38.06 0.38 -15.92
CA THR A 19 -36.76 0.29 -15.26
C THR A 19 -36.25 -1.13 -15.52
N ALA A 20 -35.46 -1.30 -16.58
CA ALA A 20 -34.66 -2.51 -16.76
C ALA A 20 -33.68 -2.53 -15.58
N SER A 21 -34.08 -3.15 -14.49
CA SER A 21 -33.19 -3.60 -13.45
C SER A 21 -32.30 -4.64 -14.09
N TRP A 22 -31.14 -4.19 -14.55
CA TRP A 22 -30.04 -5.11 -14.84
C TRP A 22 -29.57 -5.66 -13.49
N SER A 23 -30.23 -6.70 -13.01
CA SER A 23 -29.63 -7.60 -12.05
C SER A 23 -28.56 -8.38 -12.83
N VAL A 24 -27.37 -7.79 -12.96
CA VAL A 24 -26.17 -8.57 -13.22
C VAL A 24 -26.05 -9.46 -12.00
N GLY A 25 -26.51 -10.69 -12.11
CA GLY A 25 -26.28 -11.69 -11.09
C GLY A 25 -24.80 -11.74 -10.82
N ALA A 26 -24.39 -11.38 -9.61
CA ALA A 26 -23.01 -11.49 -9.16
C ALA A 26 -22.57 -12.93 -9.47
N ARG A 27 -21.75 -13.12 -10.48
CA ARG A 27 -21.09 -14.39 -10.75
C ARG A 27 -20.06 -14.54 -9.65
N THR A 28 -20.42 -15.23 -8.58
CA THR A 28 -19.43 -15.72 -7.63
C THR A 28 -18.46 -16.63 -8.41
N ARG A 29 -17.23 -16.19 -8.53
CA ARG A 29 -16.18 -16.99 -9.18
C ARG A 29 -15.67 -18.00 -8.17
N ASP A 30 -15.89 -19.28 -8.43
CA ASP A 30 -15.40 -20.34 -7.53
C ASP A 30 -13.86 -20.41 -7.50
N ARG A 31 -13.20 -19.95 -8.55
CA ARG A 31 -11.74 -19.95 -8.70
C ARG A 31 -11.27 -18.70 -9.41
N ILE A 32 -10.19 -18.09 -8.89
CA ILE A 32 -9.53 -16.90 -9.47
C ILE A 32 -8.22 -17.31 -10.11
N ARG A 33 -8.05 -17.01 -11.40
CA ARG A 33 -6.82 -17.27 -12.15
C ARG A 33 -5.94 -16.04 -12.15
N VAL A 34 -4.78 -16.13 -11.51
CA VAL A 34 -3.89 -14.99 -11.27
C VAL A 34 -2.57 -15.15 -12.02
N ALA A 35 -1.97 -14.03 -12.38
CA ALA A 35 -0.58 -13.98 -12.82
C ALA A 35 0.24 -13.11 -11.88
N MET A 36 1.56 -13.33 -11.80
CA MET A 36 2.48 -12.51 -11.03
C MET A 36 3.55 -11.90 -11.94
N ILE A 37 3.67 -10.59 -11.92
CA ILE A 37 4.68 -9.82 -12.65
C ILE A 37 5.66 -9.24 -11.62
N GLY A 38 6.91 -9.67 -11.69
CA GLY A 38 7.92 -9.45 -10.66
C GLY A 38 7.93 -10.60 -9.64
N THR A 39 8.92 -11.48 -9.75
CA THR A 39 9.11 -12.65 -8.86
C THR A 39 10.40 -12.52 -8.04
N GLY A 40 10.82 -11.26 -7.77
CA GLY A 40 11.88 -10.95 -6.84
C GLY A 40 11.56 -11.39 -5.40
N LEU A 41 12.38 -10.98 -4.43
CA LEU A 41 12.22 -11.43 -3.04
C LEU A 41 10.82 -11.09 -2.49
N ARG A 42 10.27 -9.93 -2.82
CA ARG A 42 8.91 -9.55 -2.39
C ARG A 42 7.85 -10.42 -3.07
N GLY A 43 7.94 -10.67 -4.37
CA GLY A 43 7.03 -11.57 -5.08
C GLY A 43 7.05 -12.98 -4.49
N GLN A 44 8.25 -13.52 -4.21
CA GLN A 44 8.41 -14.81 -3.55
C GLN A 44 7.77 -14.85 -2.16
N SER A 45 7.86 -13.78 -1.38
CA SER A 45 7.21 -13.73 -0.05
C SER A 45 5.69 -13.77 -0.11
N GLN A 46 5.07 -13.29 -1.19
CA GLN A 46 3.63 -13.33 -1.40
C GLN A 46 3.11 -14.69 -1.88
N LEU A 47 3.97 -15.56 -2.39
CA LEU A 47 3.56 -16.88 -2.89
C LEU A 47 2.97 -17.76 -1.79
N GLY A 48 3.50 -17.75 -0.58
CA GLY A 48 2.99 -18.56 0.52
C GLY A 48 1.49 -18.37 0.76
N PRO A 49 1.02 -17.16 1.10
CA PRO A 49 -0.39 -16.85 1.23
C PRO A 49 -1.23 -17.15 -0.01
N LEU A 50 -0.70 -16.88 -1.21
CA LEU A 50 -1.41 -17.10 -2.47
C LEU A 50 -1.58 -18.59 -2.77
N LEU A 51 -0.51 -19.39 -2.64
CA LEU A 51 -0.51 -20.82 -2.93
C LEU A 51 -1.21 -21.66 -1.84
N SER A 52 -1.42 -21.11 -0.65
CA SER A 52 -2.22 -21.77 0.39
C SER A 52 -3.72 -21.83 0.08
N ARG A 53 -4.18 -21.10 -0.94
CA ARG A 53 -5.58 -21.03 -1.33
C ARG A 53 -5.93 -22.06 -2.43
N ASP A 54 -6.97 -22.86 -2.20
CA ASP A 54 -7.45 -23.84 -3.18
C ASP A 54 -8.32 -23.20 -4.27
N ASP A 55 -8.86 -22.00 -3.99
CA ASP A 55 -9.66 -21.22 -4.91
C ASP A 55 -8.86 -20.23 -5.77
N VAL A 56 -7.51 -20.35 -5.75
CA VAL A 56 -6.60 -19.56 -6.59
C VAL A 56 -5.76 -20.47 -7.44
N GLU A 57 -5.58 -20.11 -8.72
CA GLU A 57 -4.68 -20.75 -9.67
C GLU A 57 -3.65 -19.74 -10.18
N LEU A 58 -2.37 -19.95 -9.88
CA LEU A 58 -1.28 -19.15 -10.44
C LEU A 58 -0.95 -19.66 -11.84
N VAL A 59 -1.43 -18.96 -12.86
CA VAL A 59 -1.37 -19.42 -14.26
C VAL A 59 -0.17 -18.90 -15.05
N ALA A 60 0.44 -17.80 -14.59
CA ALA A 60 1.62 -17.21 -15.24
C ALA A 60 2.50 -16.48 -14.24
N ILE A 61 3.81 -16.48 -14.52
CA ILE A 61 4.81 -15.68 -13.80
C ILE A 61 5.71 -14.97 -14.81
N CYS A 62 6.20 -13.79 -14.45
CA CYS A 62 7.14 -13.02 -15.26
C CYS A 62 8.20 -12.35 -14.39
N ASP A 63 9.44 -12.46 -14.82
CA ASP A 63 10.56 -11.68 -14.27
C ASP A 63 11.60 -11.47 -15.36
N THR A 64 12.40 -10.43 -15.28
CA THR A 64 13.51 -10.19 -16.21
C THR A 64 14.70 -11.13 -15.93
N GLN A 65 14.81 -11.64 -14.70
CA GLN A 65 15.95 -12.45 -14.25
C GLN A 65 15.58 -13.93 -14.12
N GLN A 66 16.33 -14.80 -14.83
CA GLN A 66 16.12 -16.24 -14.79
C GLN A 66 16.24 -16.82 -13.37
N VAL A 67 17.19 -16.34 -12.58
CA VAL A 67 17.39 -16.79 -11.19
C VAL A 67 16.17 -16.57 -10.30
N MET A 68 15.41 -15.49 -10.53
CA MET A 68 14.19 -15.21 -9.78
C MET A 68 13.05 -16.13 -10.20
N LEU A 69 12.94 -16.43 -11.49
CA LEU A 69 11.99 -17.40 -12.03
C LEU A 69 12.27 -18.81 -11.49
N ASP A 70 13.53 -19.24 -11.47
CA ASP A 70 13.92 -20.57 -10.99
C ASP A 70 13.60 -20.74 -9.50
N LYS A 71 13.94 -19.75 -8.67
CA LYS A 71 13.60 -19.75 -7.24
C LYS A 71 12.08 -19.80 -7.03
N THR A 72 11.33 -19.04 -7.80
CA THR A 72 9.86 -19.02 -7.75
C THR A 72 9.26 -20.37 -8.15
N LEU A 73 9.74 -20.98 -9.21
CA LEU A 73 9.29 -22.33 -9.65
C LEU A 73 9.57 -23.39 -8.58
N ALA A 74 10.72 -23.33 -7.91
CA ALA A 74 11.02 -24.24 -6.81
C ALA A 74 10.06 -24.08 -5.61
N ILE A 75 9.63 -22.84 -5.29
CA ILE A 75 8.62 -22.59 -4.26
C ILE A 75 7.26 -23.19 -4.68
N ILE A 76 6.85 -23.00 -5.94
CA ILE A 76 5.58 -23.50 -6.46
C ILE A 76 5.56 -25.05 -6.47
N GLU A 77 6.64 -25.67 -6.90
CA GLU A 77 6.80 -27.12 -6.91
C GLU A 77 6.74 -27.68 -5.47
N LYS A 78 7.49 -27.08 -4.55
CA LYS A 78 7.45 -27.46 -3.12
C LYS A 78 6.06 -27.34 -2.51
N ALA A 79 5.25 -26.39 -2.98
CA ALA A 79 3.86 -26.22 -2.55
C ALA A 79 2.90 -27.22 -3.22
N GLY A 80 3.38 -28.10 -4.10
CA GLY A 80 2.57 -29.09 -4.82
C GLY A 80 1.58 -28.47 -5.81
N ARG A 81 1.87 -27.26 -6.31
CA ARG A 81 0.98 -26.55 -7.25
C ARG A 81 1.43 -26.75 -8.71
N LEU A 82 0.49 -26.59 -9.63
CA LEU A 82 0.75 -26.69 -11.06
C LEU A 82 1.78 -25.63 -11.49
N LYS A 83 2.71 -26.05 -12.37
CA LYS A 83 3.70 -25.14 -12.96
C LYS A 83 3.00 -24.10 -13.85
N PRO A 84 3.15 -22.78 -13.55
CA PRO A 84 2.60 -21.73 -14.39
C PRO A 84 3.37 -21.56 -15.69
N LYS A 85 2.81 -20.85 -16.66
CA LYS A 85 3.58 -20.35 -17.79
C LYS A 85 4.62 -19.34 -17.31
N VAL A 86 5.81 -19.41 -17.91
CA VAL A 86 6.94 -18.56 -17.56
C VAL A 86 7.23 -17.59 -18.70
N TYR A 87 7.43 -16.31 -18.37
CA TYR A 87 7.75 -15.24 -19.30
C TYR A 87 9.00 -14.49 -18.83
N GLY A 88 9.85 -14.08 -19.75
CA GLY A 88 11.10 -13.33 -19.44
C GLY A 88 12.28 -14.23 -19.15
N GLY A 89 13.12 -13.85 -18.17
CA GLY A 89 14.35 -14.57 -17.78
C GLY A 89 15.60 -14.18 -18.55
N ASN A 90 15.45 -13.40 -19.61
CA ASN A 90 16.52 -12.99 -20.53
C ASN A 90 16.81 -11.49 -20.54
N GLY A 91 16.36 -10.75 -19.50
CA GLY A 91 16.50 -9.29 -19.41
C GLY A 91 15.42 -8.51 -20.17
N ASP A 92 14.45 -9.17 -20.82
CA ASP A 92 13.38 -8.46 -21.54
C ASP A 92 12.42 -7.76 -20.56
N VAL A 93 12.54 -6.45 -20.47
CA VAL A 93 11.69 -5.59 -19.63
C VAL A 93 10.24 -5.49 -20.14
N ASN A 94 9.93 -6.00 -21.33
CA ASN A 94 8.60 -5.99 -21.92
C ASN A 94 7.90 -7.35 -21.88
N ALA A 95 8.54 -8.40 -21.37
CA ALA A 95 8.01 -9.77 -21.34
C ALA A 95 6.63 -9.87 -20.67
N TRP A 96 6.32 -9.01 -19.69
CA TRP A 96 5.03 -8.94 -19.00
C TRP A 96 3.84 -8.64 -19.92
N LYS A 97 4.06 -7.98 -21.07
CA LYS A 97 3.01 -7.68 -22.06
C LYS A 97 2.38 -8.96 -22.61
N ALA A 98 3.15 -10.04 -22.72
CA ALA A 98 2.65 -11.33 -23.16
C ALA A 98 1.67 -11.97 -22.15
N ILE A 99 1.80 -11.68 -20.86
CA ILE A 99 0.82 -12.08 -19.84
C ILE A 99 -0.52 -11.40 -20.11
N LEU A 100 -0.52 -10.09 -20.34
CA LEU A 100 -1.76 -9.33 -20.57
C LEU A 100 -2.47 -9.73 -21.87
N ALA A 101 -1.76 -10.26 -22.82
CA ALA A 101 -2.33 -10.82 -24.05
C ALA A 101 -2.90 -12.24 -23.89
N GLN A 102 -2.63 -12.92 -22.76
CA GLN A 102 -3.12 -14.26 -22.49
C GLN A 102 -4.58 -14.22 -22.03
N LYS A 103 -5.44 -15.00 -22.67
CA LYS A 103 -6.85 -15.14 -22.25
C LYS A 103 -6.99 -15.93 -20.95
N GLY A 104 -8.00 -15.59 -20.17
CA GLY A 104 -8.38 -16.35 -18.97
C GLY A 104 -7.50 -16.05 -17.76
N ILE A 105 -6.94 -14.85 -17.65
CA ILE A 105 -6.36 -14.30 -16.44
C ILE A 105 -7.41 -13.35 -15.85
N ASP A 106 -7.77 -13.55 -14.58
CA ASP A 106 -8.73 -12.72 -13.86
C ASP A 106 -8.05 -11.53 -13.17
N ALA A 107 -6.82 -11.73 -12.67
CA ALA A 107 -6.07 -10.71 -11.97
C ALA A 107 -4.55 -10.86 -12.14
N VAL A 108 -3.83 -9.75 -11.99
CA VAL A 108 -2.37 -9.72 -11.91
C VAL A 108 -1.92 -9.14 -10.58
N PHE A 109 -0.87 -9.73 -10.03
CA PHE A 109 -0.06 -9.13 -8.96
C PHE A 109 1.14 -8.44 -9.60
N ILE A 110 1.27 -7.11 -9.38
CA ILE A 110 2.39 -6.31 -9.86
C ILE A 110 3.33 -6.07 -8.68
N VAL A 111 4.52 -6.69 -8.74
CA VAL A 111 5.51 -6.73 -7.65
C VAL A 111 6.90 -6.42 -8.21
N THR A 112 6.96 -5.44 -9.06
CA THR A 112 8.15 -4.97 -9.79
C THR A 112 8.83 -3.78 -9.10
N PRO A 113 9.95 -3.24 -9.60
CA PRO A 113 10.42 -1.92 -9.22
C PRO A 113 9.37 -0.84 -9.44
N TRP A 114 9.41 0.22 -8.62
CA TRP A 114 8.32 1.19 -8.47
C TRP A 114 7.92 1.91 -9.76
N GLU A 115 8.88 2.20 -10.64
CA GLU A 115 8.66 2.88 -11.93
C GLU A 115 7.77 2.10 -12.90
N TRP A 116 7.63 0.79 -12.68
CA TRP A 116 6.82 -0.09 -13.51
C TRP A 116 5.38 -0.24 -13.02
N HIS A 117 5.06 0.16 -11.79
CA HIS A 117 3.76 -0.08 -11.18
C HIS A 117 2.62 0.58 -11.97
N ALA A 118 2.69 1.90 -12.20
CA ALA A 118 1.64 2.63 -12.92
C ALA A 118 1.50 2.19 -14.40
N PRO A 119 2.57 2.08 -15.20
CA PRO A 119 2.45 1.60 -16.59
C PRO A 119 1.85 0.20 -16.72
N MET A 120 2.26 -0.73 -15.83
CA MET A 120 1.73 -2.10 -15.85
C MET A 120 0.28 -2.14 -15.38
N ALA A 121 -0.09 -1.36 -14.36
CA ALA A 121 -1.47 -1.28 -13.85
C ALA A 121 -2.42 -0.71 -14.91
N ILE A 122 -2.03 0.35 -15.62
CA ILE A 122 -2.79 0.93 -16.73
C ILE A 122 -3.04 -0.12 -17.80
N ALA A 123 -1.98 -0.79 -18.27
CA ALA A 123 -2.09 -1.79 -19.32
C ALA A 123 -2.94 -3.00 -18.91
N ALA A 124 -2.84 -3.45 -17.65
CA ALA A 124 -3.65 -4.53 -17.12
C ALA A 124 -5.13 -4.15 -17.04
N MET A 125 -5.45 -2.96 -16.53
CA MET A 125 -6.83 -2.46 -16.49
C MET A 125 -7.42 -2.28 -17.89
N ASP A 126 -6.62 -1.84 -18.88
CA ASP A 126 -7.05 -1.74 -20.27
C ASP A 126 -7.35 -3.11 -20.88
N ALA A 127 -6.64 -4.15 -20.46
CA ALA A 127 -6.91 -5.53 -20.84
C ALA A 127 -8.09 -6.16 -20.06
N GLY A 128 -8.73 -5.43 -19.15
CA GLY A 128 -9.82 -5.92 -18.30
C GLY A 128 -9.37 -6.89 -17.22
N ILE A 129 -8.09 -6.89 -16.86
CA ILE A 129 -7.48 -7.76 -15.85
C ILE A 129 -7.35 -6.98 -14.55
N ALA A 130 -7.97 -7.48 -13.47
CA ALA A 130 -7.91 -6.85 -12.15
C ALA A 130 -6.46 -6.74 -11.64
N VAL A 131 -6.17 -5.67 -10.90
CA VAL A 131 -4.81 -5.32 -10.46
C VAL A 131 -4.70 -5.36 -8.95
N GLY A 132 -3.81 -6.19 -8.42
CA GLY A 132 -3.23 -6.07 -7.10
C GLY A 132 -1.81 -5.50 -7.25
N CYS A 133 -1.59 -4.26 -6.84
CA CYS A 133 -0.32 -3.58 -7.03
C CYS A 133 0.41 -3.41 -5.71
N GLU A 134 1.69 -3.79 -5.65
CA GLU A 134 2.57 -3.48 -4.52
C GLU A 134 2.79 -1.97 -4.38
N VAL A 135 3.22 -1.59 -3.22
CA VAL A 135 3.49 -0.19 -2.86
C VAL A 135 4.86 0.24 -3.38
N VAL A 136 4.96 1.44 -3.91
CA VAL A 136 3.96 2.51 -4.08
C VAL A 136 3.27 2.41 -5.44
N ALA A 137 2.08 3.01 -5.63
CA ALA A 137 1.31 2.88 -6.87
C ALA A 137 1.96 3.53 -8.11
N GLY A 138 2.91 4.43 -7.92
CA GLY A 138 3.67 5.15 -8.93
C GLY A 138 4.68 6.08 -8.26
N ILE A 139 5.57 6.68 -9.03
CA ILE A 139 6.68 7.50 -8.50
C ILE A 139 6.61 8.98 -8.91
N THR A 140 5.75 9.33 -9.85
CA THR A 140 5.54 10.70 -10.29
C THR A 140 4.10 11.14 -10.07
N LEU A 141 3.86 12.45 -9.99
CA LEU A 141 2.50 12.97 -9.91
C LEU A 141 1.68 12.64 -11.17
N GLN A 142 2.35 12.56 -12.33
CA GLN A 142 1.73 12.20 -13.59
C GLN A 142 1.23 10.75 -13.59
N ASP A 143 2.02 9.80 -13.03
CA ASP A 143 1.57 8.39 -12.88
C ASP A 143 0.21 8.32 -12.18
N HIS A 144 0.02 9.12 -11.14
CA HIS A 144 -1.22 9.13 -10.36
C HIS A 144 -2.40 9.73 -11.13
N TRP A 145 -2.15 10.75 -11.97
CA TRP A 145 -3.17 11.31 -12.86
C TRP A 145 -3.49 10.42 -14.05
N ASP A 146 -2.56 9.60 -14.53
CA ASP A 146 -2.75 8.71 -15.68
C ASP A 146 -3.52 7.44 -15.33
N VAL A 147 -3.33 6.91 -14.12
CA VAL A 147 -3.98 5.67 -13.70
C VAL A 147 -5.48 5.85 -13.42
N LEU A 148 -5.91 7.02 -12.95
CA LEU A 148 -7.30 7.30 -12.58
C LEU A 148 -8.29 7.25 -13.77
N PRO A 149 -8.05 7.94 -14.91
CA PRO A 149 -8.93 7.87 -16.07
C PRO A 149 -9.07 6.43 -16.59
N THR A 150 -7.99 5.64 -16.52
CA THR A 150 -8.06 4.24 -16.94
C THR A 150 -9.02 3.45 -16.06
N LYS A 151 -8.92 3.60 -14.74
CA LYS A 151 -9.89 2.98 -13.80
C LYS A 151 -11.31 3.46 -14.05
N GLN A 152 -11.52 4.76 -14.27
CA GLN A 152 -12.85 5.32 -14.52
C GLN A 152 -13.45 4.80 -15.83
N ARG A 153 -12.65 4.69 -16.89
CA ARG A 153 -13.08 4.22 -18.22
C ARG A 153 -13.33 2.72 -18.25
N THR A 154 -12.47 1.93 -17.64
CA THR A 154 -12.55 0.46 -17.72
C THR A 154 -13.44 -0.17 -16.65
N GLY A 155 -13.59 0.48 -15.51
CA GLY A 155 -14.22 -0.10 -14.33
C GLY A 155 -13.43 -1.25 -13.68
N THR A 156 -12.29 -1.65 -14.28
CA THR A 156 -11.49 -2.80 -13.84
C THR A 156 -11.03 -2.64 -12.39
N PRO A 157 -11.17 -3.66 -11.52
CA PRO A 157 -10.76 -3.58 -10.12
C PRO A 157 -9.26 -3.28 -9.97
N TYR A 158 -8.92 -2.40 -9.02
CA TYR A 158 -7.55 -2.08 -8.61
C TYR A 158 -7.48 -2.00 -7.09
N MET A 159 -6.51 -2.67 -6.50
CA MET A 159 -6.20 -2.61 -5.06
C MET A 159 -4.71 -2.37 -4.85
N LEU A 160 -4.38 -1.41 -3.97
CA LEU A 160 -3.02 -1.28 -3.44
C LEU A 160 -2.80 -2.32 -2.35
N LEU A 161 -1.71 -3.07 -2.43
CA LEU A 161 -1.42 -4.17 -1.51
C LEU A 161 -0.68 -3.67 -0.25
N GLU A 162 -1.21 -2.62 0.38
CA GLU A 162 -0.66 -2.07 1.62
C GLU A 162 -1.00 -2.96 2.82
N ASN A 163 -0.04 -3.77 3.21
CA ASN A 163 -0.21 -4.79 4.24
C ASN A 163 -0.29 -4.24 5.68
N VAL A 164 0.34 -3.07 5.95
CA VAL A 164 0.37 -2.49 7.32
C VAL A 164 -1.02 -2.07 7.79
N CYS A 165 -1.94 -1.75 6.89
CA CYS A 165 -3.34 -1.51 7.25
C CYS A 165 -3.98 -2.72 7.94
N TYR A 166 -3.45 -3.94 7.74
CA TYR A 166 -3.90 -5.18 8.35
C TYR A 166 -3.07 -5.61 9.57
N ARG A 167 -2.12 -4.83 10.06
CA ARG A 167 -1.38 -5.13 11.29
C ARG A 167 -2.34 -5.21 12.48
N ARG A 168 -2.21 -6.23 13.33
CA ARG A 168 -3.23 -6.55 14.34
C ARG A 168 -3.52 -5.40 15.29
N ASP A 169 -2.49 -4.77 15.83
CA ASP A 169 -2.63 -3.62 16.71
C ASP A 169 -3.18 -2.38 15.98
N VAL A 170 -2.79 -2.15 14.72
CA VAL A 170 -3.34 -1.09 13.86
C VAL A 170 -4.84 -1.29 13.64
N MET A 171 -5.27 -2.53 13.38
CA MET A 171 -6.71 -2.84 13.23
C MET A 171 -7.46 -2.75 14.56
N ALA A 172 -6.83 -3.09 15.69
CA ALA A 172 -7.42 -2.87 17.02
C ALA A 172 -7.61 -1.37 17.29
N VAL A 173 -6.60 -0.54 16.97
CA VAL A 173 -6.70 0.92 17.08
C VAL A 173 -7.79 1.48 16.16
N LEU A 174 -7.97 0.93 14.95
CA LEU A 174 -9.08 1.31 14.07
C LEU A 174 -10.45 1.05 14.73
N GLN A 175 -10.59 -0.07 15.45
CA GLN A 175 -11.81 -0.35 16.22
C GLN A 175 -11.99 0.63 17.39
N MET A 176 -10.91 0.98 18.09
CA MET A 176 -10.94 1.99 19.16
C MET A 176 -11.37 3.37 18.62
N VAL A 177 -10.84 3.78 17.45
CA VAL A 177 -11.24 5.04 16.78
C VAL A 177 -12.73 5.00 16.43
N ARG A 178 -13.19 3.91 15.83
CA ARG A 178 -14.61 3.73 15.46
C ARG A 178 -15.54 3.69 16.67
N ALA A 179 -15.07 3.17 17.78
CA ALA A 179 -15.80 3.17 19.05
C ALA A 179 -15.78 4.54 19.76
N GLY A 180 -15.10 5.55 19.20
CA GLY A 180 -15.00 6.89 19.77
C GLY A 180 -14.08 6.99 21.00
N LEU A 181 -13.21 5.99 21.23
CA LEU A 181 -12.39 5.91 22.43
C LEU A 181 -11.41 7.09 22.57
N PHE A 182 -10.97 7.66 21.44
CA PHE A 182 -10.07 8.81 21.39
C PHE A 182 -10.80 10.17 21.31
N GLY A 183 -12.14 10.18 21.27
CA GLY A 183 -12.92 11.39 20.97
C GLY A 183 -12.71 11.87 19.53
N GLU A 184 -12.67 13.19 19.31
CA GLU A 184 -12.35 13.78 18.01
C GLU A 184 -10.85 13.66 17.71
N LEU A 185 -10.47 13.08 16.56
CA LEU A 185 -9.06 12.96 16.18
C LEU A 185 -8.49 14.32 15.82
N VAL A 186 -7.30 14.64 16.33
CA VAL A 186 -6.63 15.93 16.11
C VAL A 186 -5.25 15.78 15.49
N HIS A 187 -4.53 14.69 15.81
CA HIS A 187 -3.17 14.49 15.33
C HIS A 187 -2.82 13.00 15.19
N MET A 188 -2.08 12.67 14.13
CA MET A 188 -1.55 11.33 13.91
C MET A 188 -0.10 11.38 13.46
N GLN A 189 0.61 10.29 13.68
CA GLN A 189 1.96 10.07 13.17
C GLN A 189 2.08 8.67 12.61
N GLY A 190 3.00 8.50 11.66
CA GLY A 190 3.41 7.22 11.10
C GLY A 190 4.71 7.38 10.32
N GLY A 191 5.14 6.33 9.64
CA GLY A 191 6.34 6.43 8.81
C GLY A 191 6.83 5.08 8.34
N TYR A 192 7.96 5.10 7.63
CA TYR A 192 8.73 3.92 7.30
C TYR A 192 10.14 4.07 7.85
N GLN A 193 10.32 3.59 9.05
CA GLN A 193 11.53 3.71 9.84
C GLN A 193 12.18 2.33 9.96
N HIS A 194 12.98 1.97 8.97
CA HIS A 194 13.54 0.64 8.75
C HIS A 194 14.98 0.75 8.24
N ASP A 195 15.93 0.19 8.94
CA ASP A 195 17.30 0.11 8.44
C ASP A 195 17.37 -0.75 7.17
N LEU A 196 17.42 -0.09 6.02
CA LEU A 196 17.49 -0.73 4.71
C LEU A 196 18.92 -0.73 4.12
N ARG A 197 19.95 -0.40 4.88
CA ARG A 197 21.32 -0.38 4.36
C ARG A 197 21.73 -1.75 3.81
N ALA A 198 21.38 -2.82 4.51
CA ALA A 198 21.62 -4.19 4.07
C ALA A 198 20.75 -4.62 2.86
N VAL A 199 19.64 -3.95 2.59
CA VAL A 199 18.80 -4.16 1.40
C VAL A 199 19.33 -3.39 0.21
N LYS A 200 19.80 -2.17 0.45
CA LYS A 200 20.34 -1.26 -0.58
C LYS A 200 21.71 -1.68 -1.09
N PHE A 201 22.47 -2.46 -0.31
CA PHE A 201 23.79 -2.92 -0.66
C PHE A 201 23.98 -4.41 -0.38
N ASN A 202 24.63 -5.11 -1.30
CA ASN A 202 25.04 -6.50 -1.15
C ASN A 202 26.23 -6.84 -2.07
N SER A 203 26.63 -8.10 -2.15
CA SER A 203 27.76 -8.55 -2.97
C SER A 203 27.37 -8.94 -4.41
N GLY A 204 26.10 -8.84 -4.78
CA GLY A 204 25.57 -9.37 -6.03
C GLY A 204 25.33 -10.90 -6.01
N ASN A 205 25.66 -11.58 -4.91
CA ASN A 205 25.43 -13.01 -4.77
C ASN A 205 23.94 -13.31 -4.53
N PRO A 206 23.28 -14.09 -5.41
CA PRO A 206 21.87 -14.44 -5.26
C PRO A 206 21.52 -15.23 -3.97
N ASN A 207 22.49 -15.85 -3.33
CA ASN A 207 22.32 -16.60 -2.10
C ASN A 207 22.54 -15.75 -0.84
N GLU A 208 23.06 -14.52 -0.98
CA GLU A 208 23.34 -13.57 0.09
C GLU A 208 22.75 -12.19 -0.26
N PRO A 209 21.41 -12.07 -0.37
CA PRO A 209 20.77 -10.87 -0.92
C PRO A 209 20.81 -9.65 0.00
N TYR A 210 21.23 -9.81 1.25
CA TYR A 210 21.22 -8.75 2.26
C TYR A 210 22.58 -8.55 2.92
N GLY A 211 23.09 -7.31 2.93
CA GLY A 211 24.22 -6.89 3.74
C GLY A 211 25.54 -7.64 3.48
N SER A 212 25.67 -8.34 2.37
CA SER A 212 26.85 -9.16 2.07
C SER A 212 27.98 -8.40 1.39
N GLY A 213 27.79 -7.11 1.10
CA GLY A 213 28.75 -6.26 0.39
C GLY A 213 28.30 -4.81 0.34
N ALA A 214 29.03 -4.03 -0.46
CA ALA A 214 28.79 -2.59 -0.68
C ALA A 214 28.45 -2.28 -2.15
N GLU A 215 28.00 -3.29 -2.92
CA GLU A 215 27.62 -3.11 -4.33
C GLU A 215 26.12 -2.82 -4.47
N PHE A 216 25.77 -2.12 -5.55
CA PHE A 216 24.40 -1.82 -5.99
C PHE A 216 24.37 -1.66 -7.52
N GLY A 217 23.16 -1.39 -8.08
CA GLY A 217 22.99 -1.33 -9.54
C GLY A 217 23.30 -2.68 -10.17
N ASP A 218 23.92 -2.70 -11.34
CA ASP A 218 24.23 -3.92 -12.09
C ASP A 218 25.11 -4.93 -11.33
N LYS A 219 25.88 -4.46 -10.35
CA LYS A 219 26.70 -5.31 -9.48
C LYS A 219 25.97 -5.81 -8.23
N GLY A 220 24.82 -5.24 -7.93
CA GLY A 220 23.97 -5.66 -6.83
C GLY A 220 23.06 -6.82 -7.23
N PHE A 221 22.31 -7.33 -6.25
CA PHE A 221 21.26 -8.33 -6.46
C PHE A 221 19.93 -7.87 -5.85
N SER A 222 18.80 -8.24 -6.47
CA SER A 222 17.47 -7.92 -6.01
C SER A 222 17.25 -6.41 -5.83
N GLU A 223 16.76 -5.96 -4.68
CA GLU A 223 16.43 -4.55 -4.44
C GLU A 223 17.64 -3.61 -4.52
N ALA A 224 18.85 -4.08 -4.24
CA ALA A 224 20.07 -3.28 -4.41
C ALA A 224 20.30 -2.84 -5.88
N GLN A 225 19.71 -3.55 -6.85
CA GLN A 225 19.84 -3.20 -8.26
C GLN A 225 19.09 -1.89 -8.63
N TRP A 226 18.00 -1.58 -7.96
CA TRP A 226 17.16 -0.44 -8.32
C TRP A 226 16.87 0.53 -7.16
N ARG A 227 16.67 0.03 -5.93
CA ARG A 227 16.25 0.85 -4.78
C ARG A 227 17.31 1.89 -4.38
N THR A 228 18.60 1.55 -4.49
CA THR A 228 19.70 2.45 -4.14
C THR A 228 19.78 3.64 -5.10
N GLN A 229 19.45 3.45 -6.38
CA GLN A 229 19.39 4.52 -7.35
C GLN A 229 18.37 5.61 -6.95
N HIS A 230 17.22 5.23 -6.39
CA HIS A 230 16.29 6.22 -5.84
C HIS A 230 16.90 7.05 -4.70
N SER A 231 17.79 6.48 -3.89
CA SER A 231 18.49 7.24 -2.85
C SER A 231 19.57 8.20 -3.40
N ILE A 232 20.05 7.96 -4.62
CA ILE A 232 20.99 8.84 -5.32
C ILE A 232 20.25 10.00 -5.99
N ASP A 233 19.13 9.72 -6.66
CA ASP A 233 18.49 10.68 -7.56
C ASP A 233 17.41 11.51 -6.87
N ARG A 234 16.83 11.02 -5.77
CA ARG A 234 15.61 11.55 -5.18
C ARG A 234 15.82 11.99 -3.73
N ASN A 235 15.02 12.97 -3.27
CA ASN A 235 15.05 13.45 -1.89
C ASN A 235 13.62 13.77 -1.43
N GLY A 236 12.98 12.83 -0.74
CA GLY A 236 11.61 12.93 -0.29
C GLY A 236 11.17 11.73 0.55
N GLU A 237 9.91 11.70 0.91
CA GLU A 237 9.24 10.54 1.52
C GLU A 237 9.03 9.46 0.45
N LEU A 238 10.00 8.55 0.28
CA LEU A 238 9.99 7.59 -0.83
C LEU A 238 9.09 6.37 -0.59
N TYR A 239 8.56 6.19 0.62
CA TYR A 239 7.75 5.00 0.95
C TYR A 239 6.61 5.31 1.94
N PRO A 240 5.71 6.24 1.59
CA PRO A 240 4.75 6.81 2.52
C PRO A 240 3.64 5.85 2.95
N SER A 241 3.30 4.85 2.13
CA SER A 241 2.07 4.07 2.27
C SER A 241 1.96 3.33 3.61
N HIS A 242 3.08 2.79 4.13
CA HIS A 242 3.09 2.11 5.43
C HIS A 242 2.73 3.04 6.60
N GLY A 243 3.19 4.30 6.55
CA GLY A 243 2.87 5.28 7.57
C GLY A 243 1.51 5.93 7.39
N ILE A 244 1.19 6.32 6.15
CA ILE A 244 -0.04 7.07 5.87
C ILE A 244 -1.28 6.17 5.79
N GLY A 245 -1.17 4.92 5.34
CA GLY A 245 -2.31 4.04 5.14
C GLY A 245 -3.18 3.91 6.38
N PRO A 246 -2.64 3.44 7.53
CA PRO A 246 -3.41 3.40 8.78
C PRO A 246 -3.97 4.75 9.20
N CYS A 247 -3.16 5.83 9.15
CA CYS A 247 -3.62 7.18 9.50
C CYS A 247 -4.78 7.64 8.61
N ALA A 248 -4.72 7.34 7.31
CA ALA A 248 -5.78 7.66 6.36
C ALA A 248 -7.07 6.89 6.63
N MET A 249 -6.96 5.62 7.07
CA MET A 249 -8.12 4.83 7.48
C MET A 249 -8.76 5.36 8.76
N TYR A 250 -7.95 5.80 9.73
CA TYR A 250 -8.46 6.41 10.97
C TYR A 250 -9.18 7.74 10.70
N ALA A 251 -8.60 8.60 9.84
CA ALA A 251 -9.15 9.90 9.49
C ALA A 251 -10.21 9.85 8.39
N ASN A 252 -10.61 8.67 7.90
CA ASN A 252 -11.57 8.50 6.80
C ASN A 252 -11.19 9.31 5.54
N ILE A 253 -9.92 9.35 5.18
CA ILE A 253 -9.46 10.04 3.96
C ILE A 253 -10.18 9.47 2.73
N HIS A 254 -10.64 10.35 1.84
CA HIS A 254 -11.53 10.08 0.70
C HIS A 254 -12.93 9.57 1.06
N ARG A 255 -13.31 9.64 2.35
CA ARG A 255 -14.60 9.14 2.86
C ARG A 255 -15.14 10.11 3.93
N GLY A 256 -15.37 11.37 3.52
CA GLY A 256 -15.74 12.49 4.38
C GLY A 256 -14.57 13.40 4.77
N ASN A 257 -13.35 13.10 4.33
CA ASN A 257 -12.15 13.86 4.59
C ASN A 257 -11.15 13.74 3.41
N ARG A 258 -10.12 14.58 3.35
CA ARG A 258 -9.04 14.52 2.35
C ARG A 258 -7.78 15.22 2.86
N PHE A 259 -6.64 14.98 2.24
CA PHE A 259 -5.47 15.83 2.42
C PHE A 259 -5.65 17.15 1.68
N THR A 260 -5.23 18.26 2.30
CA THR A 260 -5.34 19.60 1.71
C THR A 260 -4.00 20.25 1.44
N HIS A 261 -3.02 20.02 2.31
CA HIS A 261 -1.68 20.60 2.20
C HIS A 261 -0.62 19.59 2.62
N ILE A 262 0.58 19.76 2.07
CA ILE A 262 1.77 18.98 2.39
C ILE A 262 2.99 19.89 2.49
N ASN A 263 3.88 19.56 3.42
CA ASN A 263 5.19 20.19 3.58
C ASN A 263 6.20 19.11 3.99
N ALA A 264 7.45 19.21 3.54
CA ALA A 264 8.47 18.22 3.89
C ALA A 264 9.84 18.85 4.13
N PHE A 265 10.60 18.27 5.07
CA PHE A 265 11.98 18.62 5.39
C PHE A 265 12.87 17.38 5.31
N ALA A 266 14.04 17.51 4.71
CA ALA A 266 15.05 16.47 4.64
C ALA A 266 16.29 16.83 5.48
N SER A 267 16.78 15.87 6.23
CA SER A 267 18.08 15.99 6.91
C SER A 267 19.23 15.90 5.91
N LYS A 268 20.48 16.07 6.38
CA LYS A 268 21.67 15.73 5.59
C LYS A 268 21.71 14.22 5.29
N ALA A 269 22.36 13.83 4.18
CA ALA A 269 22.62 12.44 3.80
C ALA A 269 24.03 12.02 4.26
N ARG A 270 24.14 11.00 5.10
CA ARG A 270 25.43 10.45 5.62
C ARG A 270 25.41 8.94 5.75
N GLY A 271 24.30 8.35 6.20
CA GLY A 271 24.24 6.96 6.64
C GLY A 271 24.62 5.95 5.56
N LEU A 272 24.24 6.16 4.31
CA LEU A 272 24.61 5.24 3.21
C LEU A 272 26.09 5.35 2.84
N HIS A 273 26.67 6.55 2.88
CA HIS A 273 28.10 6.75 2.69
C HIS A 273 28.91 6.05 3.77
N GLU A 274 28.58 6.28 5.04
CA GLU A 274 29.24 5.63 6.19
C GLU A 274 29.11 4.11 6.10
N TYR A 275 27.95 3.58 5.71
CA TYR A 275 27.77 2.15 5.53
C TYR A 275 28.75 1.57 4.50
N VAL A 276 28.96 2.23 3.35
CA VAL A 276 29.91 1.78 2.32
C VAL A 276 31.34 1.84 2.84
N VAL A 277 31.71 2.92 3.54
CA VAL A 277 33.05 3.12 4.05
C VAL A 277 33.40 2.12 5.16
N ASP A 278 32.50 1.86 6.07
CA ASP A 278 32.70 1.00 7.25
C ASP A 278 32.48 -0.48 6.96
N HIS A 279 31.82 -0.83 5.82
CA HIS A 279 31.55 -2.22 5.49
C HIS A 279 32.85 -3.02 5.25
N PRO A 280 32.97 -4.26 5.78
CA PRO A 280 34.21 -5.08 5.60
C PRO A 280 34.63 -5.33 4.15
N LYS A 281 33.67 -5.35 3.22
CA LYS A 281 33.90 -5.45 1.76
C LYS A 281 33.81 -4.09 1.05
N GLY A 282 33.79 -2.98 1.80
CA GLY A 282 33.75 -1.60 1.33
C GLY A 282 35.09 -0.91 1.55
N GLY A 283 35.08 0.23 2.25
CA GLY A 283 36.23 1.04 2.59
C GLY A 283 36.28 2.37 1.88
N ALA A 284 37.08 3.30 2.38
CA ALA A 284 37.19 4.65 1.82
C ALA A 284 37.64 4.69 0.35
N ASN A 285 38.33 3.65 -0.12
CA ASN A 285 38.76 3.50 -1.51
C ASN A 285 37.82 2.69 -2.38
N HIS A 286 36.70 2.23 -1.85
CA HIS A 286 35.69 1.53 -2.62
C HIS A 286 35.04 2.48 -3.64
N PRO A 287 34.79 2.07 -4.91
CA PRO A 287 34.21 2.95 -5.92
C PRO A 287 32.91 3.61 -5.44
N ASN A 288 32.08 2.91 -4.68
CA ASN A 288 30.82 3.42 -4.17
C ASN A 288 30.97 4.38 -2.97
N ALA A 289 32.16 4.52 -2.36
CA ALA A 289 32.44 5.52 -1.33
C ALA A 289 32.39 6.96 -1.89
N GLY A 290 32.65 7.14 -3.19
CA GLY A 290 32.55 8.43 -3.86
C GLY A 290 31.12 8.84 -4.26
N VAL A 291 30.12 7.97 -4.11
CA VAL A 291 28.75 8.24 -4.50
C VAL A 291 28.11 9.27 -3.57
N LYS A 292 27.46 10.27 -4.17
CA LYS A 292 26.69 11.29 -3.44
C LYS A 292 25.21 10.91 -3.41
N PHE A 293 24.74 10.55 -2.23
CA PHE A 293 23.33 10.28 -2.01
C PHE A 293 22.59 11.60 -1.79
N LYS A 294 21.48 11.79 -2.54
CA LYS A 294 20.62 12.97 -2.44
C LYS A 294 19.58 12.84 -1.35
N LEU A 295 19.09 11.61 -1.10
CA LEU A 295 18.10 11.32 -0.08
C LEU A 295 18.61 11.67 1.31
N GLY A 296 17.97 12.61 1.99
CA GLY A 296 18.24 12.87 3.41
C GLY A 296 18.05 11.60 4.25
N ASP A 297 18.88 11.41 5.26
CA ASP A 297 18.81 10.19 6.10
C ASP A 297 17.46 10.07 6.80
N VAL A 298 16.88 11.22 7.20
CA VAL A 298 15.51 11.32 7.71
C VAL A 298 14.77 12.39 6.92
N VAL A 299 13.61 12.03 6.38
CA VAL A 299 12.67 12.98 5.78
C VAL A 299 11.43 13.04 6.67
N THR A 300 11.04 14.23 7.08
CA THR A 300 9.83 14.49 7.85
C THR A 300 8.83 15.22 6.98
N THR A 301 7.66 14.63 6.81
CA THR A 301 6.57 15.17 5.99
C THR A 301 5.37 15.46 6.87
N THR A 302 4.76 16.64 6.74
CA THR A 302 3.55 17.03 7.45
C THR A 302 2.41 17.20 6.46
N LEU A 303 1.26 16.61 6.78
CA LEU A 303 0.02 16.78 6.02
C LEU A 303 -1.03 17.46 6.91
N ARG A 304 -1.89 18.26 6.28
CA ARG A 304 -3.12 18.77 6.86
C ARG A 304 -4.32 18.16 6.16
N CYS A 305 -5.32 17.77 6.96
CA CYS A 305 -6.60 17.26 6.45
C CYS A 305 -7.67 18.34 6.38
N GLU A 306 -8.73 18.10 5.62
CA GLU A 306 -9.87 19.02 5.43
C GLU A 306 -10.61 19.26 6.76
N ASN A 307 -10.82 18.21 7.56
CA ASN A 307 -11.50 18.32 8.86
C ASN A 307 -10.61 18.90 9.97
N GLY A 308 -9.34 19.24 9.67
CA GLY A 308 -8.44 19.97 10.57
C GLY A 308 -7.35 19.13 11.22
N GLU A 309 -7.38 17.82 11.10
CA GLU A 309 -6.33 16.94 11.63
C GLU A 309 -4.99 17.19 10.92
N THR A 310 -3.91 16.93 11.65
CA THR A 310 -2.54 16.92 11.10
C THR A 310 -1.94 15.53 11.17
N ILE A 311 -1.10 15.19 10.17
CA ILE A 311 -0.37 13.92 10.13
C ILE A 311 1.10 14.19 9.89
N ILE A 312 1.97 13.56 10.68
CA ILE A 312 3.43 13.57 10.45
C ILE A 312 3.86 12.20 9.97
N LEU A 313 4.65 12.18 8.89
CA LEU A 313 5.33 10.97 8.42
C LEU A 313 6.84 11.12 8.56
N GLN A 314 7.53 10.01 8.83
CA GLN A 314 8.99 9.95 8.86
C GLN A 314 9.50 8.81 7.99
N HIS A 315 10.32 9.14 6.99
CA HIS A 315 11.09 8.21 6.19
C HIS A 315 12.52 8.15 6.72
N ASP A 316 12.92 6.99 7.26
CA ASP A 316 14.25 6.77 7.82
C ASP A 316 14.72 5.36 7.43
N THR A 317 15.49 5.28 6.34
CA THR A 317 15.90 4.00 5.74
C THR A 317 17.42 3.89 5.50
N SER A 318 18.17 4.85 6.02
CA SER A 318 19.61 4.99 5.74
C SER A 318 20.49 4.97 7.00
N LEU A 319 19.87 4.85 8.18
CA LEU A 319 20.56 4.87 9.48
C LEU A 319 20.34 3.56 10.25
N PRO A 320 21.25 3.21 11.20
CA PRO A 320 21.11 2.04 12.06
C PRO A 320 19.96 2.24 13.04
N ARG A 321 18.98 1.33 12.99
CA ARG A 321 17.83 1.37 13.89
C ARG A 321 17.07 0.05 13.92
N PRO A 322 16.32 -0.28 15.00
CA PRO A 322 15.25 -1.26 14.96
C PRO A 322 14.12 -0.80 14.05
N TYR A 323 13.40 -1.77 13.46
CA TYR A 323 12.19 -1.50 12.68
C TYR A 323 11.10 -0.84 13.53
N SER A 324 10.49 0.21 13.01
CA SER A 324 9.35 0.89 13.62
C SER A 324 8.55 1.62 12.55
N LEU A 325 7.25 1.80 12.79
CA LEU A 325 6.40 2.67 11.97
C LEU A 325 6.07 3.98 12.70
N GLY A 326 6.40 4.08 13.99
CA GLY A 326 6.28 5.29 14.78
C GLY A 326 4.87 5.81 14.93
N PHE A 327 3.86 4.92 14.91
CA PHE A 327 2.47 5.34 14.99
C PHE A 327 2.12 6.04 16.28
N ARG A 328 1.36 7.10 16.13
CA ARG A 328 0.66 7.82 17.18
C ARG A 328 -0.74 8.16 16.67
N VAL A 329 -1.73 7.98 17.52
CA VAL A 329 -3.10 8.45 17.31
C VAL A 329 -3.48 9.29 18.52
N GLN A 330 -3.89 10.52 18.30
CA GLN A 330 -4.30 11.44 19.36
C GLN A 330 -5.59 12.15 19.01
N GLY A 331 -6.53 12.09 19.92
CA GLY A 331 -7.78 12.82 19.89
C GLY A 331 -8.00 13.61 21.17
N THR A 332 -9.22 14.12 21.36
CA THR A 332 -9.62 14.91 22.52
C THR A 332 -9.64 14.13 23.82
N ASP A 333 -9.89 12.80 23.74
CA ASP A 333 -10.14 11.95 24.89
C ASP A 333 -9.05 10.86 25.07
N GLY A 334 -8.04 10.81 24.20
CA GLY A 334 -7.02 9.78 24.32
C GLY A 334 -5.84 9.91 23.38
N LEU A 335 -4.81 9.14 23.70
CA LEU A 335 -3.54 9.06 22.97
C LEU A 335 -3.02 7.63 22.99
N TRP A 336 -2.63 7.12 21.83
CA TRP A 336 -1.94 5.84 21.65
C TRP A 336 -0.61 6.04 20.91
N MET A 337 0.41 5.24 21.29
CA MET A 337 1.72 5.18 20.64
C MET A 337 2.19 3.73 20.52
N ASP A 338 2.60 3.31 19.30
CA ASP A 338 3.00 1.92 19.04
C ASP A 338 4.41 1.58 19.55
N VAL A 339 5.35 2.51 19.49
CA VAL A 339 6.76 2.26 19.84
C VAL A 339 6.91 1.81 21.29
N ASN A 340 6.22 2.43 22.21
CA ASN A 340 6.22 2.09 23.63
C ASN A 340 5.00 1.25 24.06
N LYS A 341 4.15 0.83 23.11
CA LYS A 341 2.91 0.05 23.32
C LYS A 341 2.03 0.63 24.42
N SER A 342 1.91 1.96 24.43
CA SER A 342 1.26 2.70 25.52
C SER A 342 0.03 3.45 25.02
N ILE A 343 -0.92 3.60 25.93
CA ILE A 343 -2.17 4.32 25.73
C ILE A 343 -2.49 5.17 26.95
N HIS A 344 -3.20 6.27 26.75
CA HIS A 344 -3.85 7.04 27.81
C HIS A 344 -5.24 7.43 27.33
N ILE A 345 -6.26 7.11 28.11
CA ILE A 345 -7.67 7.44 27.83
C ILE A 345 -8.20 8.25 29.00
N GLU A 346 -8.73 9.45 28.72
CA GLU A 346 -9.31 10.33 29.72
C GLU A 346 -10.43 9.63 30.49
N GLY A 347 -10.43 9.78 31.82
CA GLY A 347 -11.41 9.15 32.70
C GLY A 347 -11.26 7.62 32.88
N LYS A 348 -10.34 6.96 32.16
CA LYS A 348 -10.07 5.52 32.31
C LYS A 348 -8.65 5.26 32.79
N SER A 349 -7.67 5.94 32.22
CA SER A 349 -6.27 5.81 32.62
C SER A 349 -5.97 6.65 33.88
N PRO A 350 -5.00 6.26 34.72
CA PRO A 350 -4.54 7.10 35.83
C PRO A 350 -4.02 8.44 35.29
N ALA A 351 -4.38 9.53 35.99
CA ALA A 351 -4.00 10.87 35.58
C ALA A 351 -2.47 11.00 35.38
N HIS A 352 -2.07 11.57 34.24
CA HIS A 352 -0.67 11.79 33.84
C HIS A 352 0.19 10.54 33.74
N LYS A 353 -0.43 9.34 33.51
CA LYS A 353 0.31 8.08 33.36
C LYS A 353 -0.04 7.38 32.06
N TRP A 354 0.98 6.74 31.49
CA TRP A 354 0.80 5.76 30.43
C TRP A 354 0.33 4.43 31.02
N GLU A 355 -0.51 3.74 30.26
CA GLU A 355 -0.87 2.35 30.50
C GLU A 355 -0.33 1.47 29.38
N ASP A 356 -0.11 0.17 29.65
CA ASP A 356 0.12 -0.83 28.61
C ASP A 356 -1.14 -0.95 27.75
N ALA A 357 -0.97 -0.87 26.44
CA ALA A 357 -2.07 -0.92 25.48
C ALA A 357 -2.67 -2.34 25.31
N GLN A 358 -2.03 -3.41 25.87
CA GLN A 358 -2.41 -4.79 25.60
C GLN A 358 -3.87 -5.08 25.95
N LYS A 359 -4.38 -4.60 27.10
CA LYS A 359 -5.79 -4.79 27.49
C LYS A 359 -6.76 -4.23 26.47
N TYR A 360 -6.40 -3.11 25.83
CA TYR A 360 -7.21 -2.49 24.79
C TYR A 360 -7.09 -3.26 23.46
N TYR A 361 -5.90 -3.76 23.11
CA TYR A 361 -5.77 -4.63 21.95
C TYR A 361 -6.62 -5.90 22.07
N ASP A 362 -6.70 -6.50 23.26
CA ASP A 362 -7.51 -7.70 23.50
C ASP A 362 -9.02 -7.37 23.44
N GLU A 363 -9.44 -6.23 24.00
CA GLU A 363 -10.84 -5.78 23.99
C GLU A 363 -11.31 -5.42 22.59
N TYR A 364 -10.48 -4.67 21.83
CA TYR A 364 -10.79 -4.15 20.52
C TYR A 364 -10.18 -4.96 19.37
N ASP A 365 -9.73 -6.21 19.63
CA ASP A 365 -9.17 -7.06 18.57
C ASP A 365 -10.14 -7.20 17.42
N HIS A 366 -9.64 -6.97 16.19
CA HIS A 366 -10.51 -6.93 15.02
C HIS A 366 -11.08 -8.31 14.70
N PRO A 367 -12.37 -8.44 14.30
CA PRO A 367 -12.97 -9.73 13.97
C PRO A 367 -12.20 -10.54 12.92
N LEU A 368 -11.59 -9.88 11.93
CA LEU A 368 -10.72 -10.56 10.97
C LEU A 368 -9.56 -11.29 11.65
N TRP A 369 -8.87 -10.66 12.60
CA TRP A 369 -7.79 -11.28 13.33
C TRP A 369 -8.29 -12.41 14.26
N ARG A 370 -9.39 -12.20 14.95
CA ARG A 370 -10.01 -13.27 15.77
C ARG A 370 -10.36 -14.50 14.96
N ASN A 371 -10.86 -14.29 13.73
CA ASN A 371 -11.32 -15.39 12.87
C ASN A 371 -10.19 -16.08 12.11
N TYR A 372 -9.13 -15.36 11.75
CA TYR A 372 -8.14 -15.84 10.78
C TYR A 372 -6.69 -15.84 11.28
N ALA A 373 -6.42 -15.47 12.54
CA ALA A 373 -5.05 -15.43 13.09
C ALA A 373 -4.29 -16.75 12.88
N ALA A 374 -4.94 -17.90 13.09
CA ALA A 374 -4.33 -19.21 12.87
C ALA A 374 -3.94 -19.46 11.40
N LYS A 375 -4.72 -18.96 10.44
CA LYS A 375 -4.42 -19.07 9.00
C LYS A 375 -3.33 -18.09 8.56
N ALA A 376 -3.27 -16.92 9.19
CA ALA A 376 -2.26 -15.91 8.93
C ALA A 376 -0.91 -16.22 9.60
N ALA A 377 -0.88 -17.14 10.56
CA ALA A 377 0.33 -17.53 11.29
C ALA A 377 1.37 -18.11 10.31
N GLY A 378 2.61 -17.58 10.39
CA GLY A 378 3.70 -17.99 9.50
C GLY A 378 3.70 -17.35 8.10
N ALA A 379 2.66 -16.59 7.72
CA ALA A 379 2.71 -15.73 6.56
C ALA A 379 3.59 -14.50 6.83
N GLY A 380 4.16 -13.92 5.78
CA GLY A 380 5.10 -12.80 5.86
C GLY A 380 4.59 -11.62 6.72
N HIS A 381 5.55 -10.88 7.29
CA HIS A 381 5.29 -9.67 8.08
C HIS A 381 4.29 -9.88 9.23
N GLY A 382 4.44 -10.98 10.00
CA GLY A 382 3.57 -11.26 11.14
C GLY A 382 2.12 -11.58 10.77
N GLY A 383 1.86 -12.03 9.55
CA GLY A 383 0.55 -12.40 9.04
C GLY A 383 -0.14 -11.33 8.19
N MET A 384 0.35 -10.10 8.16
CA MET A 384 -0.24 -9.00 7.37
C MET A 384 -0.35 -9.33 5.88
N ASP A 385 0.65 -10.02 5.32
CA ASP A 385 0.65 -10.42 3.91
C ASP A 385 -0.48 -11.38 3.57
N TRP A 386 -0.84 -12.25 4.51
CA TRP A 386 -1.99 -13.14 4.33
C TRP A 386 -3.29 -12.33 4.19
N PHE A 387 -3.50 -11.34 5.08
CA PHE A 387 -4.73 -10.55 5.07
C PHE A 387 -4.87 -9.71 3.81
N VAL A 388 -3.81 -9.02 3.35
CA VAL A 388 -3.90 -8.16 2.17
C VAL A 388 -4.16 -8.95 0.90
N ILE A 389 -3.54 -10.13 0.75
CA ILE A 389 -3.79 -11.01 -0.40
C ILE A 389 -5.20 -11.61 -0.32
N HIS A 390 -5.61 -12.06 0.87
CA HIS A 390 -6.93 -12.61 1.09
C HIS A 390 -8.02 -11.57 0.79
N ALA A 391 -7.83 -10.33 1.23
CA ALA A 391 -8.74 -9.21 0.97
C ALA A 391 -8.94 -8.97 -0.54
N PHE A 392 -7.86 -8.96 -1.31
CA PHE A 392 -7.92 -8.79 -2.76
C PHE A 392 -8.70 -9.93 -3.43
N ILE A 393 -8.40 -11.17 -3.10
CA ILE A 393 -9.08 -12.34 -3.69
C ILE A 393 -10.56 -12.40 -3.28
N GLU A 394 -10.89 -12.17 -2.01
CA GLU A 394 -12.28 -12.18 -1.55
C GLU A 394 -13.12 -11.05 -2.20
N ALA A 395 -12.54 -9.85 -2.34
CA ALA A 395 -13.21 -8.76 -3.03
C ALA A 395 -13.49 -9.10 -4.50
N LEU A 396 -12.53 -9.74 -5.19
CA LEU A 396 -12.74 -10.20 -6.58
C LEU A 396 -13.83 -11.27 -6.68
N LYS A 397 -13.85 -12.24 -5.76
CA LYS A 397 -14.88 -13.32 -5.75
C LYS A 397 -16.28 -12.78 -5.49
N ALA A 398 -16.37 -11.80 -4.61
CA ALA A 398 -17.63 -11.19 -4.23
C ALA A 398 -18.09 -10.07 -5.18
N ASP A 399 -17.30 -9.72 -6.20
CA ASP A 399 -17.50 -8.53 -7.05
C ASP A 399 -17.73 -7.25 -6.18
N ALA A 400 -16.96 -7.15 -5.11
CA ALA A 400 -17.06 -6.09 -4.11
C ALA A 400 -16.05 -4.96 -4.37
N PRO A 401 -16.28 -3.75 -3.83
CA PRO A 401 -15.29 -2.69 -3.84
C PRO A 401 -13.97 -3.14 -3.17
N MET A 402 -12.85 -2.73 -3.74
CA MET A 402 -11.54 -3.03 -3.18
C MET A 402 -11.33 -2.28 -1.86
N PRO A 403 -10.92 -2.95 -0.76
CA PRO A 403 -10.76 -2.32 0.56
C PRO A 403 -9.80 -1.13 0.58
N ILE A 404 -8.71 -1.21 -0.18
CA ILE A 404 -7.74 -0.14 -0.40
C ILE A 404 -7.77 0.18 -1.89
N ASP A 405 -8.63 1.11 -2.26
CA ASP A 405 -8.94 1.37 -3.66
C ASP A 405 -7.94 2.32 -4.34
N ILE A 406 -8.20 2.61 -5.60
CA ILE A 406 -7.29 3.43 -6.42
C ILE A 406 -7.14 4.84 -5.89
N TYR A 407 -8.15 5.43 -5.24
CA TYR A 407 -8.04 6.78 -4.68
C TYR A 407 -7.12 6.80 -3.46
N ASP A 408 -7.18 5.75 -2.62
CA ASP A 408 -6.22 5.53 -1.54
C ASP A 408 -4.81 5.38 -2.11
N ALA A 409 -4.65 4.52 -3.11
CA ALA A 409 -3.38 4.22 -3.75
C ALA A 409 -2.68 5.47 -4.30
N VAL A 410 -3.39 6.28 -5.10
CA VAL A 410 -2.80 7.47 -5.72
C VAL A 410 -2.53 8.58 -4.71
N ALA A 411 -3.42 8.79 -3.74
CA ALA A 411 -3.19 9.84 -2.75
C ALA A 411 -2.05 9.51 -1.79
N TRP A 412 -1.96 8.26 -1.35
CA TRP A 412 -0.85 7.85 -0.48
C TRP A 412 0.49 7.91 -1.21
N SER A 413 0.52 7.49 -2.45
CA SER A 413 1.75 7.50 -3.26
C SER A 413 2.14 8.89 -3.75
N ALA A 414 1.19 9.82 -3.95
CA ALA A 414 1.45 11.19 -4.36
C ALA A 414 2.23 12.00 -3.29
N ILE A 415 2.25 11.53 -2.04
CA ILE A 415 3.09 12.11 -0.99
C ILE A 415 4.56 12.11 -1.42
N THR A 416 5.01 11.07 -2.12
CA THR A 416 6.40 10.99 -2.61
C THR A 416 6.77 12.17 -3.51
N PRO A 417 6.18 12.37 -4.71
CA PRO A 417 6.56 13.48 -5.57
C PRO A 417 6.25 14.86 -4.98
N LEU A 418 5.20 14.98 -4.16
CA LEU A 418 4.88 16.25 -3.50
C LEU A 418 5.88 16.61 -2.39
N SER A 419 6.37 15.63 -1.62
CA SER A 419 7.43 15.87 -0.63
C SER A 419 8.74 16.26 -1.30
N GLU A 420 9.09 15.64 -2.41
CA GLU A 420 10.25 16.01 -3.21
C GLU A 420 10.14 17.44 -3.75
N GLN A 421 8.99 17.81 -4.27
CA GLN A 421 8.73 19.17 -4.74
C GLN A 421 8.83 20.19 -3.60
N SER A 422 8.22 19.90 -2.42
CA SER A 422 8.31 20.76 -1.25
C SER A 422 9.76 21.03 -0.86
N ILE A 423 10.58 19.99 -0.78
CA ILE A 423 12.01 20.10 -0.45
C ILE A 423 12.77 20.89 -1.52
N ALA A 424 12.50 20.64 -2.80
CA ALA A 424 13.17 21.30 -3.91
C ALA A 424 12.79 22.80 -4.04
N GLU A 425 11.59 23.18 -3.57
CA GLU A 425 11.08 24.55 -3.54
C GLU A 425 11.33 25.24 -2.18
N ASP A 426 12.44 24.92 -1.52
CA ASP A 426 12.84 25.50 -0.22
C ASP A 426 11.82 25.24 0.89
N TYR A 427 11.39 23.98 0.98
CA TYR A 427 10.47 23.48 2.01
C TYR A 427 9.08 24.13 1.98
N LYS A 428 8.64 24.52 0.82
CA LYS A 428 7.36 25.18 0.61
C LYS A 428 6.18 24.28 0.93
N THR A 429 5.18 24.84 1.58
CA THR A 429 3.89 24.17 1.71
C THR A 429 3.15 24.16 0.39
N LEU A 430 2.76 22.98 -0.08
CA LEU A 430 2.06 22.75 -1.34
C LEU A 430 0.60 22.38 -1.09
N ALA A 431 -0.27 22.74 -2.01
CA ALA A 431 -1.63 22.21 -2.04
C ALA A 431 -1.61 20.73 -2.42
N PHE A 432 -2.38 19.91 -1.71
CA PHE A 432 -2.53 18.50 -2.03
C PHE A 432 -3.66 18.32 -3.05
N PRO A 433 -3.44 17.62 -4.18
CA PRO A 433 -4.46 17.41 -5.21
C PRO A 433 -5.68 16.66 -4.69
N ASP A 434 -6.87 17.03 -5.15
CA ASP A 434 -8.08 16.25 -4.93
C ASP A 434 -8.28 15.23 -6.07
N PHE A 435 -7.74 14.03 -5.90
CA PHE A 435 -7.86 12.94 -6.88
C PHE A 435 -9.29 12.41 -7.02
N THR A 436 -10.18 12.75 -6.08
CA THR A 436 -11.59 12.32 -6.11
C THR A 436 -12.51 13.30 -6.82
N GLU A 437 -12.00 14.49 -7.20
CA GLU A 437 -12.80 15.55 -7.84
C GLU A 437 -14.06 15.89 -7.02
N GLY A 438 -13.91 16.00 -5.70
CA GLY A 438 -14.99 16.31 -4.77
C GLY A 438 -15.83 15.12 -4.31
N LYS A 439 -15.68 13.94 -4.91
CA LYS A 439 -16.46 12.72 -4.55
C LYS A 439 -16.18 12.22 -3.13
N TRP A 440 -15.04 12.61 -2.52
CA TRP A 440 -14.69 12.25 -1.15
C TRP A 440 -15.79 12.61 -0.13
N LYS A 441 -16.61 13.63 -0.40
CA LYS A 441 -17.70 14.09 0.48
C LYS A 441 -18.79 13.03 0.70
N ASP A 442 -19.10 12.27 -0.36
CA ASP A 442 -20.23 11.34 -0.37
C ASP A 442 -19.83 9.87 -0.23
N ARG A 443 -18.54 9.58 -0.40
CA ARG A 443 -17.99 8.22 -0.25
C ARG A 443 -18.07 7.77 1.21
N LYS A 444 -18.30 6.47 1.40
CA LYS A 444 -18.41 5.86 2.74
C LYS A 444 -17.21 4.98 3.03
N PRO A 445 -16.80 4.82 4.30
CA PRO A 445 -15.82 3.83 4.69
C PRO A 445 -16.20 2.43 4.19
N ILE A 446 -15.21 1.70 3.67
CA ILE A 446 -15.37 0.33 3.17
C ILE A 446 -14.37 -0.64 3.78
N PHE A 447 -13.20 -0.13 4.23
CA PHE A 447 -12.11 -0.95 4.76
C PHE A 447 -12.50 -1.58 6.10
N ALA A 448 -12.36 -2.90 6.20
CA ALA A 448 -12.44 -3.67 7.44
C ALA A 448 -13.69 -3.36 8.27
N LEU A 449 -14.89 -3.42 7.66
CA LEU A 449 -16.18 -3.23 8.33
C LEU A 449 -16.78 -4.58 8.75
N ASP A 450 -17.24 -4.68 10.02
CA ASP A 450 -18.02 -5.83 10.53
C ASP A 450 -17.41 -7.21 10.23
N GLY A 451 -16.08 -7.32 10.30
CA GLY A 451 -15.38 -8.58 10.01
C GLY A 451 -15.19 -8.89 8.53
N ARG A 452 -15.56 -7.96 7.64
CA ARG A 452 -15.22 -7.97 6.20
C ARG A 452 -13.90 -7.24 5.95
N TYR A 453 -13.29 -7.49 4.78
CA TYR A 453 -12.07 -6.82 4.38
C TYR A 453 -12.29 -5.37 3.96
#